data_d0c2bd3eac1e316486c03eebf5e77c28
#
_entry.id   d0c2bd3eac1e316486c03eebf5e77c28
#
_cell.length_a   1.000
_cell.length_b   1.000
_cell.length_c   1.000
_cell.angle_alpha   90.00
_cell.angle_beta   90.00
_cell.angle_gamma   90.00
#
_symmetry.space_group_name_H-M   'P 1'
#
loop_
_entity.id
_entity.type
_entity.pdbx_description
1 polymer ?
#
loop_
_entity_poly.entity_id
_entity_poly.type
_entity_poly.pdbx_seq_one_letter_code
_entity_poly.pdbx_strand_id
1 'polypeptide(L)'
;MLINGIGKKLSQKKKELTYINLYMEFLKKTVEEIYEAFKLTQEVLIKTYPEKQLTRTVPDKISFITSQELEDLYPGKTPKERENLIAKEKGAVFISQIGKKLKSGTSHDGRSPDYDDWELNGDIILWYEPLNIGFELSSMGIRVDKNSLEKQLKEAGAEDRKKLLYHKMLLNDELPLTIGGGLGQSRICMFFMRTVHIGEVQSSIWPEEMVEQFRKKGIEFL
;
A
#
# COMPACT_ATOMS: atom_id res chain seq x y z
N MET A 1 2.51 31.63 33.21
CA MET A 1 3.22 30.41 32.76
C MET A 1 2.40 29.50 31.84
N LEU A 2 1.08 29.40 31.93
CA LEU A 2 0.23 28.53 31.09
C LEU A 2 0.10 28.96 29.62
N ILE A 3 0.10 30.25 29.32
CA ILE A 3 -0.12 30.78 27.97
C ILE A 3 1.07 30.46 27.01
N ASN A 4 2.31 30.50 27.53
CA ASN A 4 3.51 30.18 26.75
C ASN A 4 3.62 28.69 26.37
N GLY A 5 3.06 27.79 27.17
CA GLY A 5 3.02 26.35 26.87
C GLY A 5 2.03 26.00 25.79
N ILE A 6 0.88 26.65 25.73
CA ILE A 6 -0.16 26.44 24.71
C ILE A 6 0.31 26.98 23.35
N GLY A 7 0.92 28.18 23.32
CA GLY A 7 1.46 28.74 22.07
C GLY A 7 2.59 27.89 21.44
N LYS A 8 3.49 27.34 22.27
CA LYS A 8 4.55 26.42 21.80
C LYS A 8 3.96 25.11 21.24
N LYS A 9 2.98 24.51 21.93
CA LYS A 9 2.30 23.27 21.45
C LYS A 9 1.54 23.48 20.14
N LEU A 10 0.84 24.62 19.98
CA LEU A 10 0.15 24.97 18.74
C LEU A 10 1.13 25.22 17.59
N SER A 11 2.27 25.88 17.86
CA SER A 11 3.33 26.08 16.87
C SER A 11 3.96 24.74 16.42
N GLN A 12 4.20 23.83 17.35
CA GLN A 12 4.74 22.50 17.05
C GLN A 12 3.77 21.66 16.22
N LYS A 13 2.49 21.61 16.63
CA LYS A 13 1.44 20.89 15.90
C LYS A 13 1.25 21.45 14.48
N LYS A 14 1.37 22.76 14.29
CA LYS A 14 1.29 23.40 12.97
C LYS A 14 2.48 23.01 12.08
N LYS A 15 3.69 22.93 12.63
CA LYS A 15 4.90 22.47 11.91
C LYS A 15 4.78 20.99 11.51
N GLU A 16 4.33 20.14 12.41
CA GLU A 16 4.11 18.71 12.17
C GLU A 16 3.06 18.48 11.07
N LEU A 17 1.94 19.20 11.12
CA LEU A 17 0.92 19.14 10.07
C LEU A 17 1.44 19.64 8.72
N THR A 18 2.29 20.66 8.68
CA THR A 18 2.92 21.15 7.46
C THR A 18 3.89 20.12 6.88
N TYR A 19 4.66 19.43 7.73
CA TYR A 19 5.55 18.35 7.37
C TYR A 19 4.75 17.18 6.74
N ILE A 20 3.75 16.68 7.44
CA ILE A 20 2.89 15.57 6.97
C ILE A 20 2.28 15.93 5.61
N ASN A 21 1.73 17.13 5.44
CA ASN A 21 1.12 17.55 4.19
C ASN A 21 2.13 17.58 3.04
N LEU A 22 3.34 18.11 3.25
CA LEU A 22 4.38 18.18 2.24
C LEU A 22 4.81 16.78 1.77
N TYR A 23 5.05 15.87 2.71
CA TYR A 23 5.47 14.51 2.38
C TYR A 23 4.33 13.68 1.80
N MET A 24 3.09 13.91 2.21
CA MET A 24 1.92 13.27 1.60
C MET A 24 1.74 13.71 0.14
N GLU A 25 1.93 14.99 -0.18
CA GLU A 25 1.90 15.47 -1.55
C GLU A 25 3.03 14.84 -2.40
N PHE A 26 4.22 14.71 -1.83
CA PHE A 26 5.32 14.02 -2.49
C PHE A 26 5.00 12.53 -2.73
N LEU A 27 4.44 11.84 -1.74
CA LEU A 27 4.01 10.45 -1.87
C LEU A 27 2.93 10.29 -2.95
N LYS A 28 1.91 11.15 -2.96
CA LYS A 28 0.85 11.14 -3.99
C LYS A 28 1.43 11.29 -5.39
N LYS A 29 2.35 12.25 -5.59
CA LYS A 29 3.01 12.42 -6.87
C LYS A 29 3.79 11.17 -7.30
N THR A 30 4.50 10.53 -6.37
CA THR A 30 5.21 9.27 -6.64
C THR A 30 4.24 8.16 -7.03
N VAL A 31 3.09 8.05 -6.35
CA VAL A 31 2.02 7.10 -6.69
C VAL A 31 1.48 7.35 -8.10
N GLU A 32 1.23 8.60 -8.45
CA GLU A 32 0.76 8.99 -9.80
C GLU A 32 1.77 8.62 -10.89
N GLU A 33 3.07 8.85 -10.65
CA GLU A 33 4.15 8.47 -11.59
C GLU A 33 4.23 6.94 -11.79
N ILE A 34 4.11 6.16 -10.71
CA ILE A 34 4.05 4.69 -10.78
C ILE A 34 2.77 4.24 -11.51
N TYR A 35 1.66 4.89 -11.25
CA TYR A 35 0.40 4.59 -11.90
C TYR A 35 0.44 4.87 -13.41
N GLU A 36 1.08 5.96 -13.84
CA GLU A 36 1.35 6.22 -15.25
C GLU A 36 2.21 5.11 -15.88
N ALA A 37 3.21 4.59 -15.16
CA ALA A 37 4.00 3.46 -15.65
C ALA A 37 3.13 2.18 -15.84
N PHE A 38 2.14 1.92 -14.99
CA PHE A 38 1.19 0.83 -15.21
C PHE A 38 0.36 1.02 -16.47
N LYS A 39 -0.14 2.23 -16.73
CA LYS A 39 -0.89 2.56 -17.94
C LYS A 39 -0.04 2.36 -19.19
N LEU A 40 1.18 2.88 -19.20
CA LEU A 40 2.12 2.71 -20.31
C LEU A 40 2.47 1.23 -20.54
N THR A 41 2.68 0.46 -19.47
CA THR A 41 2.93 -0.98 -19.57
C THR A 41 1.77 -1.69 -20.25
N GLN A 42 0.54 -1.39 -19.86
CA GLN A 42 -0.66 -1.94 -20.49
C GLN A 42 -0.71 -1.62 -22.00
N GLU A 43 -0.47 -0.36 -22.38
CA GLU A 43 -0.46 0.06 -23.79
C GLU A 43 0.61 -0.71 -24.61
N VAL A 44 1.81 -0.85 -24.03
CA VAL A 44 2.89 -1.62 -24.67
C VAL A 44 2.51 -3.07 -24.85
N LEU A 45 1.94 -3.71 -23.83
CA LEU A 45 1.53 -5.11 -23.90
C LEU A 45 0.42 -5.33 -24.93
N ILE A 46 -0.61 -4.49 -24.96
CA ILE A 46 -1.69 -4.55 -25.96
C ILE A 46 -1.13 -4.43 -27.39
N LYS A 47 -0.20 -3.50 -27.60
CA LYS A 47 0.39 -3.26 -28.91
C LYS A 47 1.36 -4.37 -29.33
N THR A 48 2.13 -4.91 -28.38
CA THR A 48 3.17 -5.90 -28.68
C THR A 48 2.61 -7.30 -28.90
N TYR A 49 1.51 -7.63 -28.21
CA TYR A 49 0.91 -8.97 -28.22
C TYR A 49 -0.57 -8.94 -28.63
N PRO A 50 -0.89 -8.49 -29.87
CA PRO A 50 -2.28 -8.36 -30.32
C PRO A 50 -3.01 -9.70 -30.36
N GLU A 51 -2.29 -10.81 -30.55
CA GLU A 51 -2.84 -12.17 -30.54
C GLU A 51 -3.38 -12.59 -29.16
N LYS A 52 -2.94 -11.94 -28.08
CA LYS A 52 -3.44 -12.19 -26.71
C LYS A 52 -4.76 -11.49 -26.41
N GLN A 53 -5.23 -10.61 -27.30
CA GLN A 53 -6.48 -9.87 -27.17
C GLN A 53 -6.63 -9.16 -25.81
N LEU A 54 -5.51 -8.66 -25.28
CA LEU A 54 -5.48 -7.92 -24.01
C LEU A 54 -6.33 -6.66 -24.12
N THR A 55 -7.08 -6.36 -23.08
CA THR A 55 -7.96 -5.18 -23.01
C THR A 55 -7.46 -4.18 -21.99
N ARG A 56 -7.87 -2.92 -22.10
CA ARG A 56 -7.57 -1.92 -21.10
C ARG A 56 -8.32 -2.22 -19.79
N THR A 57 -7.57 -2.42 -18.72
CA THR A 57 -8.08 -2.73 -17.38
C THR A 57 -7.61 -1.73 -16.33
N VAL A 58 -6.55 -0.95 -16.64
CA VAL A 58 -6.07 0.14 -15.79
C VAL A 58 -6.88 1.40 -16.10
N PRO A 59 -7.64 1.96 -15.14
CA PRO A 59 -8.40 3.20 -15.33
C PRO A 59 -7.51 4.41 -15.67
N ASP A 60 -8.09 5.47 -16.21
CA ASP A 60 -7.33 6.68 -16.56
C ASP A 60 -6.76 7.40 -15.34
N LYS A 61 -7.41 7.30 -14.19
CA LYS A 61 -7.02 7.97 -12.94
C LYS A 61 -7.07 7.02 -11.75
N ILE A 62 -6.15 7.23 -10.82
CA ILE A 62 -6.18 6.62 -9.49
C ILE A 62 -6.88 7.56 -8.50
N SER A 63 -7.73 7.01 -7.65
CA SER A 63 -8.39 7.73 -6.54
C SER A 63 -7.54 7.61 -5.26
N PHE A 64 -7.60 8.62 -4.40
CA PHE A 64 -6.92 8.63 -3.11
C PHE A 64 -7.95 8.64 -1.98
N ILE A 65 -7.76 7.80 -0.97
CA ILE A 65 -8.58 7.72 0.23
C ILE A 65 -7.72 7.31 1.41
N THR A 66 -8.02 7.81 2.61
CA THR A 66 -7.37 7.32 3.82
C THR A 66 -8.09 6.06 4.33
N SER A 67 -7.38 5.24 5.09
CA SER A 67 -7.97 4.06 5.75
C SER A 67 -9.14 4.43 6.69
N GLN A 68 -9.10 5.63 7.30
CA GLN A 68 -10.19 6.11 8.14
C GLN A 68 -11.41 6.55 7.31
N GLU A 69 -11.21 7.31 6.23
CA GLU A 69 -12.32 7.67 5.33
C GLU A 69 -12.98 6.41 4.73
N LEU A 70 -12.18 5.41 4.42
CA LEU A 70 -12.67 4.13 3.91
C LEU A 70 -13.51 3.37 4.97
N GLU A 71 -13.12 3.43 6.24
CA GLU A 71 -13.93 2.89 7.35
C GLU A 71 -15.23 3.65 7.52
N ASP A 72 -15.17 4.99 7.48
CA ASP A 72 -16.34 5.85 7.61
C ASP A 72 -17.34 5.65 6.44
N LEU A 73 -16.83 5.34 5.24
CA LEU A 73 -17.64 5.08 4.04
C LEU A 73 -18.35 3.72 4.08
N TYR A 74 -17.67 2.69 4.63
CA TYR A 74 -18.21 1.33 4.71
C TYR A 74 -18.17 0.81 6.16
N PRO A 75 -19.02 1.36 7.06
CA PRO A 75 -19.03 0.96 8.46
C PRO A 75 -19.45 -0.52 8.61
N GLY A 76 -18.85 -1.20 9.58
CA GLY A 76 -19.15 -2.61 9.87
C GLY A 76 -18.57 -3.63 8.87
N LYS A 77 -17.86 -3.18 7.84
CA LYS A 77 -17.16 -4.05 6.90
C LYS A 77 -15.75 -4.36 7.38
N THR A 78 -15.26 -5.54 7.04
CA THR A 78 -13.85 -5.90 7.23
C THR A 78 -12.95 -5.07 6.31
N PRO A 79 -11.66 -4.90 6.63
CA PRO A 79 -10.73 -4.19 5.76
C PRO A 79 -10.75 -4.71 4.32
N LYS A 80 -10.72 -6.02 4.12
CA LYS A 80 -10.73 -6.64 2.79
C LYS A 80 -12.04 -6.41 2.02
N GLU A 81 -13.18 -6.43 2.71
CA GLU A 81 -14.46 -6.05 2.09
C GLU A 81 -14.47 -4.58 1.66
N ARG A 82 -13.91 -3.68 2.49
CA ARG A 82 -13.79 -2.24 2.17
C ARG A 82 -12.92 -2.02 0.93
N GLU A 83 -11.76 -2.70 0.85
CA GLU A 83 -10.89 -2.67 -0.32
C GLU A 83 -11.60 -3.13 -1.59
N ASN A 84 -12.32 -4.26 -1.51
CA ASN A 84 -13.05 -4.80 -2.64
C ASN A 84 -14.15 -3.85 -3.12
N LEU A 85 -14.88 -3.23 -2.19
CA LEU A 85 -15.96 -2.29 -2.52
C LEU A 85 -15.42 -1.03 -3.20
N ILE A 86 -14.40 -0.39 -2.62
CA ILE A 86 -13.85 0.84 -3.18
C ILE A 86 -13.10 0.59 -4.50
N ALA A 87 -12.36 -0.51 -4.60
CA ALA A 87 -11.69 -0.87 -5.85
C ALA A 87 -12.70 -1.18 -6.96
N LYS A 88 -13.80 -1.84 -6.64
CA LYS A 88 -14.88 -2.10 -7.60
C LYS A 88 -15.56 -0.80 -8.08
N GLU A 89 -15.76 0.15 -7.17
CA GLU A 89 -16.38 1.45 -7.49
C GLU A 89 -15.47 2.37 -8.31
N LYS A 90 -14.20 2.47 -7.92
CA LYS A 90 -13.24 3.43 -8.50
C LYS A 90 -12.34 2.83 -9.59
N GLY A 91 -12.25 1.51 -9.67
CA GLY A 91 -11.34 0.79 -10.55
C GLY A 91 -9.89 0.77 -10.08
N ALA A 92 -9.38 1.90 -9.57
CA ALA A 92 -8.04 2.04 -9.00
C ALA A 92 -8.07 3.01 -7.82
N VAL A 93 -7.41 2.64 -6.72
CA VAL A 93 -7.37 3.43 -5.49
C VAL A 93 -6.01 3.29 -4.80
N PHE A 94 -5.53 4.40 -4.24
CA PHE A 94 -4.45 4.42 -3.25
C PHE A 94 -5.06 4.61 -1.88
N ILE A 95 -4.99 3.58 -1.04
CA ILE A 95 -5.47 3.61 0.34
C ILE A 95 -4.29 4.00 1.22
N SER A 96 -4.36 5.16 1.87
CA SER A 96 -3.27 5.70 2.67
C SER A 96 -3.52 5.60 4.17
N GLN A 97 -2.46 5.87 4.96
CA GLN A 97 -2.47 5.91 6.44
C GLN A 97 -2.83 4.56 7.06
N ILE A 98 -2.13 3.52 6.62
CA ILE A 98 -2.29 2.14 7.09
C ILE A 98 -1.33 1.89 8.26
N GLY A 99 -1.79 1.13 9.27
CA GLY A 99 -1.01 0.71 10.44
C GLY A 99 -1.56 1.24 11.77
N LYS A 100 -1.99 2.50 11.80
CA LYS A 100 -2.60 3.09 13.00
C LYS A 100 -4.00 2.55 13.28
N LYS A 101 -4.43 2.64 14.54
CA LYS A 101 -5.80 2.31 14.94
C LYS A 101 -6.79 3.33 14.37
N LEU A 102 -7.86 2.82 13.80
CA LEU A 102 -9.00 3.59 13.32
C LEU A 102 -9.99 3.91 14.47
N LYS A 103 -11.06 4.63 14.18
CA LYS A 103 -12.11 4.96 15.16
C LYS A 103 -12.76 3.72 15.78
N SER A 104 -12.81 2.61 15.04
CA SER A 104 -13.30 1.32 15.55
C SER A 104 -12.38 0.67 16.60
N GLY A 105 -11.15 1.19 16.76
CA GLY A 105 -10.12 0.62 17.64
C GLY A 105 -9.25 -0.46 17.00
N THR A 106 -9.52 -0.85 15.75
CA THR A 106 -8.72 -1.80 14.97
C THR A 106 -7.95 -1.07 13.87
N SER A 107 -6.84 -1.64 13.39
CA SER A 107 -6.15 -1.12 12.22
C SER A 107 -6.81 -1.61 10.93
N HIS A 108 -6.63 -0.87 9.82
CA HIS A 108 -7.05 -1.35 8.50
C HIS A 108 -6.26 -2.60 8.10
N ASP A 109 -4.96 -2.53 8.26
CA ASP A 109 -4.04 -3.67 8.09
C ASP A 109 -2.85 -3.52 9.04
N GLY A 110 -2.13 -4.63 9.27
CA GLY A 110 -0.91 -4.63 10.08
C GLY A 110 0.26 -4.00 9.34
N ARG A 111 0.98 -3.09 10.01
CA ARG A 111 2.23 -2.53 9.50
C ARG A 111 3.29 -2.58 10.59
N SER A 112 4.52 -2.94 10.21
CA SER A 112 5.65 -2.89 11.14
C SER A 112 5.86 -1.47 11.65
N PRO A 113 6.08 -1.26 12.96
CA PRO A 113 6.23 0.08 13.52
C PRO A 113 7.56 0.76 13.18
N ASP A 114 8.49 0.02 12.58
CA ASP A 114 9.86 0.43 12.30
C ASP A 114 10.20 0.40 10.80
N TYR A 115 9.19 0.52 9.95
CA TYR A 115 9.37 0.52 8.50
C TYR A 115 8.82 1.80 7.87
N ASP A 116 7.54 1.87 7.55
CA ASP A 116 6.89 3.06 7.03
C ASP A 116 6.25 3.91 8.13
N ASP A 117 6.26 5.23 7.96
CA ASP A 117 5.43 6.13 8.75
C ASP A 117 3.95 5.86 8.46
N TRP A 118 3.18 5.54 9.51
CA TRP A 118 1.76 5.17 9.38
C TRP A 118 0.86 6.33 8.93
N GLU A 119 1.35 7.56 8.99
CA GLU A 119 0.65 8.73 8.42
C GLU A 119 1.00 8.94 6.93
N LEU A 120 2.10 8.33 6.43
CA LEU A 120 2.73 8.63 5.15
C LEU A 120 3.01 7.37 4.32
N ASN A 121 2.11 6.40 4.37
CA ASN A 121 2.18 5.15 3.60
C ASN A 121 0.86 4.86 2.89
N GLY A 122 0.86 3.83 2.08
CA GLY A 122 -0.37 3.28 1.49
C GLY A 122 -0.11 2.25 0.42
N ASP A 123 -1.20 1.67 -0.08
CA ASP A 123 -1.21 0.59 -1.05
C ASP A 123 -1.98 0.99 -2.32
N ILE A 124 -1.43 0.63 -3.48
CA ILE A 124 -2.13 0.74 -4.77
C ILE A 124 -2.93 -0.54 -4.98
N ILE A 125 -4.25 -0.39 -5.04
CA ILE A 125 -5.20 -1.47 -5.23
C ILE A 125 -6.00 -1.20 -6.50
N LEU A 126 -6.00 -2.16 -7.43
CA LEU A 126 -6.82 -2.13 -8.63
C LEU A 126 -7.93 -3.18 -8.57
N TRP A 127 -9.06 -2.88 -9.19
CA TRP A 127 -10.10 -3.88 -9.36
C TRP A 127 -9.65 -4.99 -10.29
N TYR A 128 -9.69 -6.23 -9.81
CA TYR A 128 -9.28 -7.41 -10.55
C TYR A 128 -10.49 -8.29 -10.85
N GLU A 129 -11.04 -8.10 -12.05
CA GLU A 129 -12.26 -8.76 -12.50
C GLU A 129 -12.17 -10.29 -12.48
N PRO A 130 -11.06 -10.94 -12.93
CA PRO A 130 -10.99 -12.40 -12.97
C PRO A 130 -11.25 -13.08 -11.62
N LEU A 131 -10.88 -12.42 -10.52
CA LEU A 131 -11.11 -12.91 -9.16
C LEU A 131 -12.20 -12.15 -8.40
N ASN A 132 -12.75 -11.09 -9.00
CA ASN A 132 -13.76 -10.21 -8.38
C ASN A 132 -13.29 -9.63 -7.03
N ILE A 133 -12.06 -9.12 -6.98
CA ILE A 133 -11.41 -8.58 -5.77
C ILE A 133 -10.68 -7.25 -6.05
N GLY A 134 -10.47 -6.48 -4.98
CA GLY A 134 -9.41 -5.46 -4.94
C GLY A 134 -8.05 -6.14 -4.84
N PHE A 135 -7.19 -5.87 -5.79
CA PHE A 135 -5.90 -6.53 -5.96
C PHE A 135 -4.76 -5.55 -5.72
N GLU A 136 -4.02 -5.75 -4.65
CA GLU A 136 -2.87 -4.93 -4.27
C GLU A 136 -1.70 -5.20 -5.22
N LEU A 137 -1.23 -4.18 -5.92
CA LEU A 137 -0.08 -4.26 -6.82
C LEU A 137 1.19 -3.67 -6.22
N SER A 138 1.06 -2.73 -5.30
CA SER A 138 2.19 -2.04 -4.70
C SER A 138 1.86 -1.55 -3.30
N SER A 139 2.85 -1.58 -2.42
CA SER A 139 2.83 -0.93 -1.12
C SER A 139 4.01 0.02 -1.01
N MET A 140 3.82 1.24 -0.51
CA MET A 140 4.87 2.25 -0.43
C MET A 140 4.63 3.27 0.67
N GLY A 141 5.70 3.94 1.09
CA GLY A 141 5.62 4.99 2.11
C GLY A 141 6.92 5.74 2.30
N ILE A 142 6.81 6.89 2.97
CA ILE A 142 7.94 7.55 3.59
C ILE A 142 8.37 6.68 4.77
N ARG A 143 9.66 6.38 4.87
CA ARG A 143 10.19 5.60 5.98
C ARG A 143 10.10 6.39 7.28
N VAL A 144 10.02 5.69 8.40
CA VAL A 144 10.00 6.33 9.71
C VAL A 144 11.20 7.26 9.89
N ASP A 145 10.94 8.44 10.46
CA ASP A 145 11.96 9.27 11.09
C ASP A 145 12.06 8.92 12.58
N LYS A 146 12.95 9.59 13.32
CA LYS A 146 13.10 9.33 14.76
C LYS A 146 11.81 9.56 15.56
N ASN A 147 10.97 10.52 15.17
CA ASN A 147 9.75 10.88 15.92
C ASN A 147 8.64 9.85 15.66
N SER A 148 8.40 9.52 14.36
CA SER A 148 7.44 8.50 13.99
C SER A 148 7.86 7.12 14.47
N LEU A 149 9.17 6.77 14.41
CA LEU A 149 9.69 5.53 14.99
C LEU A 149 9.39 5.41 16.48
N GLU A 150 9.72 6.44 17.29
CA GLU A 150 9.45 6.40 18.72
C GLU A 150 7.97 6.26 19.04
N LYS A 151 7.12 7.02 18.34
CA LYS A 151 5.67 6.97 18.48
C LYS A 151 5.13 5.59 18.15
N GLN A 152 5.50 5.05 17.00
CA GLN A 152 4.99 3.78 16.49
C GLN A 152 5.48 2.58 17.30
N LEU A 153 6.75 2.56 17.74
CA LEU A 153 7.25 1.52 18.64
C LEU A 153 6.49 1.50 19.96
N LYS A 154 6.16 2.66 20.52
CA LYS A 154 5.36 2.76 21.73
C LYS A 154 3.94 2.27 21.52
N GLU A 155 3.28 2.68 20.44
CA GLU A 155 1.92 2.24 20.10
C GLU A 155 1.84 0.73 19.87
N ALA A 156 2.90 0.15 19.29
CA ALA A 156 2.99 -1.29 19.02
C ALA A 156 3.50 -2.11 20.23
N GLY A 157 3.90 -1.48 21.35
CA GLY A 157 4.50 -2.18 22.50
C GLY A 157 5.86 -2.82 22.18
N ALA A 158 6.60 -2.26 21.21
CA ALA A 158 7.86 -2.81 20.67
C ALA A 158 9.08 -1.91 21.01
N GLU A 159 9.03 -1.17 22.12
CA GLU A 159 10.07 -0.21 22.51
C GLU A 159 11.44 -0.86 22.79
N ASP A 160 11.48 -2.16 23.07
CA ASP A 160 12.69 -2.94 23.24
C ASP A 160 13.56 -2.98 21.97
N ARG A 161 12.97 -2.77 20.77
CA ARG A 161 13.67 -2.69 19.49
C ARG A 161 14.59 -1.48 19.37
N LYS A 162 14.42 -0.43 20.18
CA LYS A 162 15.30 0.75 20.20
C LYS A 162 16.78 0.40 20.43
N LYS A 163 17.07 -0.77 21.01
CA LYS A 163 18.45 -1.29 21.24
C LYS A 163 19.12 -1.88 19.99
N LEU A 164 18.36 -2.17 18.93
CA LEU A 164 18.87 -2.73 17.68
C LEU A 164 19.67 -1.68 16.89
N LEU A 165 20.59 -2.12 16.06
CA LEU A 165 21.51 -1.24 15.33
C LEU A 165 20.81 -0.19 14.48
N TYR A 166 19.88 -0.61 13.60
CA TYR A 166 19.13 0.28 12.75
C TYR A 166 18.38 1.38 13.55
N HIS A 167 17.69 0.97 14.63
CA HIS A 167 16.93 1.89 15.46
C HIS A 167 17.82 2.92 16.15
N LYS A 168 18.98 2.49 16.67
CA LYS A 168 19.95 3.41 17.28
C LYS A 168 20.47 4.43 16.28
N MET A 169 20.85 3.99 15.08
CA MET A 169 21.34 4.88 14.03
C MET A 169 20.30 5.89 13.61
N LEU A 170 19.03 5.46 13.44
CA LEU A 170 17.94 6.36 13.08
C LEU A 170 17.63 7.37 14.19
N LEU A 171 17.59 6.94 15.44
CA LEU A 171 17.34 7.81 16.60
C LEU A 171 18.45 8.83 16.82
N ASN A 172 19.69 8.52 16.40
CA ASN A 172 20.85 9.41 16.47
C ASN A 172 21.00 10.31 15.24
N ASP A 173 20.05 10.33 14.30
CA ASP A 173 20.14 11.07 13.04
C ASP A 173 21.35 10.66 12.16
N GLU A 174 21.78 9.40 12.25
CA GLU A 174 22.90 8.85 11.46
C GLU A 174 22.46 8.30 10.09
N LEU A 175 21.13 8.16 9.88
CA LEU A 175 20.55 7.65 8.64
C LEU A 175 19.78 8.75 7.87
N PRO A 176 19.83 8.75 6.53
CA PRO A 176 19.06 9.69 5.73
C PRO A 176 17.55 9.37 5.81
N LEU A 177 16.72 10.39 5.62
CA LEU A 177 15.30 10.21 5.37
C LEU A 177 15.10 9.59 3.99
N THR A 178 14.19 8.62 3.88
CA THR A 178 13.97 7.88 2.64
C THR A 178 12.49 7.65 2.35
N ILE A 179 12.19 7.46 1.08
CA ILE A 179 10.95 6.87 0.59
C ILE A 179 11.26 5.50 0.02
N GLY A 180 10.35 4.59 0.09
CA GLY A 180 10.50 3.29 -0.56
C GLY A 180 9.18 2.62 -0.81
N GLY A 181 9.19 1.63 -1.69
CA GLY A 181 8.02 0.84 -2.02
C GLY A 181 8.40 -0.49 -2.63
N GLY A 182 7.45 -1.41 -2.60
CA GLY A 182 7.52 -2.70 -3.25
C GLY A 182 6.51 -2.77 -4.39
N LEU A 183 6.98 -3.18 -5.57
CA LEU A 183 6.12 -3.56 -6.68
C LEU A 183 6.03 -5.08 -6.71
N GLY A 184 4.82 -5.62 -6.57
CA GLY A 184 4.57 -7.06 -6.63
C GLY A 184 4.72 -7.60 -8.04
N GLN A 185 5.94 -7.95 -8.49
CA GLN A 185 6.21 -8.36 -9.87
C GLN A 185 5.26 -9.44 -10.36
N SER A 186 5.11 -10.55 -9.62
CA SER A 186 4.20 -11.63 -9.99
C SER A 186 2.74 -11.17 -9.98
N ARG A 187 2.33 -10.33 -9.04
CA ARG A 187 0.97 -9.75 -9.02
C ARG A 187 0.72 -8.85 -10.23
N ILE A 188 1.70 -8.05 -10.64
CA ILE A 188 1.61 -7.20 -11.83
C ILE A 188 1.50 -8.05 -13.09
N CYS A 189 2.32 -9.10 -13.24
CA CYS A 189 2.20 -10.06 -14.33
C CYS A 189 0.81 -10.70 -14.33
N MET A 190 0.35 -11.19 -13.20
CA MET A 190 -0.97 -11.78 -13.02
C MET A 190 -2.09 -10.81 -13.43
N PHE A 191 -2.01 -9.54 -13.02
CA PHE A 191 -2.98 -8.51 -13.37
C PHE A 191 -3.07 -8.28 -14.88
N PHE A 192 -1.94 -8.08 -15.55
CA PHE A 192 -1.91 -7.80 -16.98
C PHE A 192 -2.22 -9.03 -17.84
N MET A 193 -1.81 -10.22 -17.42
CA MET A 193 -2.09 -11.48 -18.11
C MET A 193 -3.49 -12.03 -17.80
N ARG A 194 -4.21 -11.42 -16.85
CA ARG A 194 -5.57 -11.81 -16.41
C ARG A 194 -5.66 -13.28 -15.94
N THR A 195 -4.62 -13.75 -15.27
CA THR A 195 -4.53 -15.11 -14.75
C THR A 195 -5.22 -15.22 -13.38
N VAL A 196 -5.67 -16.41 -13.02
CA VAL A 196 -6.43 -16.63 -11.77
C VAL A 196 -5.59 -17.20 -10.64
N HIS A 197 -4.37 -17.62 -10.94
CA HIS A 197 -3.43 -18.12 -9.94
C HIS A 197 -2.01 -17.63 -10.20
N ILE A 198 -1.27 -17.32 -9.14
CA ILE A 198 0.11 -16.82 -9.25
C ILE A 198 1.06 -17.84 -9.88
N GLY A 199 0.78 -19.13 -9.79
CA GLY A 199 1.52 -20.22 -10.44
C GLY A 199 1.57 -20.13 -11.97
N GLU A 200 0.62 -19.42 -12.59
CA GLU A 200 0.60 -19.19 -14.04
C GLU A 200 1.66 -18.16 -14.50
N VAL A 201 2.21 -17.36 -13.57
CA VAL A 201 3.15 -16.27 -13.87
C VAL A 201 4.43 -16.36 -13.05
N GLN A 202 4.52 -17.29 -12.12
CA GLN A 202 5.69 -17.48 -11.26
C GLN A 202 5.99 -18.96 -11.11
N SER A 203 7.17 -19.37 -11.56
CA SER A 203 7.69 -20.71 -11.30
C SER A 203 8.00 -20.89 -9.82
N SER A 204 7.50 -21.97 -9.24
CA SER A 204 7.72 -22.33 -7.84
C SER A 204 7.45 -23.82 -7.63
N ILE A 205 7.71 -24.31 -6.41
CA ILE A 205 7.32 -25.66 -6.02
C ILE A 205 5.90 -25.59 -5.45
N TRP A 206 4.96 -26.15 -6.20
CA TRP A 206 3.55 -26.21 -5.82
C TRP A 206 3.18 -27.61 -5.34
N PRO A 207 2.28 -27.79 -4.37
CA PRO A 207 1.75 -29.10 -4.03
C PRO A 207 1.12 -29.77 -5.24
N GLU A 208 1.46 -31.03 -5.47
CA GLU A 208 1.02 -31.78 -6.66
C GLU A 208 -0.51 -31.82 -6.79
N GLU A 209 -1.21 -32.02 -5.67
CA GLU A 209 -2.67 -31.99 -5.61
C GLU A 209 -3.24 -30.64 -6.11
N MET A 210 -2.61 -29.52 -5.74
CA MET A 210 -3.00 -28.18 -6.22
C MET A 210 -2.82 -28.07 -7.74
N VAL A 211 -1.64 -28.48 -8.26
CA VAL A 211 -1.34 -28.46 -9.69
C VAL A 211 -2.39 -29.26 -10.46
N GLU A 212 -2.73 -30.47 -10.01
CA GLU A 212 -3.74 -31.30 -10.65
C GLU A 212 -5.13 -30.67 -10.61
N GLN A 213 -5.53 -30.06 -9.49
CA GLN A 213 -6.83 -29.38 -9.38
C GLN A 213 -6.96 -28.23 -10.38
N PHE A 214 -5.90 -27.43 -10.55
CA PHE A 214 -5.91 -26.32 -11.50
C PHE A 214 -5.83 -26.81 -12.95
N ARG A 215 -5.03 -27.84 -13.24
CA ARG A 215 -4.96 -28.46 -14.57
C ARG A 215 -6.32 -29.00 -15.04
N LYS A 216 -7.11 -29.62 -14.15
CA LYS A 216 -8.48 -30.06 -14.45
C LYS A 216 -9.42 -28.90 -14.84
N LYS A 217 -9.07 -27.67 -14.49
CA LYS A 217 -9.79 -26.45 -14.87
C LYS A 217 -9.19 -25.72 -16.09
N GLY A 218 -8.20 -26.34 -16.74
CA GLY A 218 -7.50 -25.74 -17.88
C GLY A 218 -6.48 -24.67 -17.50
N ILE A 219 -6.04 -24.64 -16.24
CA ILE A 219 -5.07 -23.68 -15.71
C ILE A 219 -3.75 -24.43 -15.53
N GLU A 220 -2.71 -23.96 -16.21
CA GLU A 220 -1.37 -24.55 -16.16
C GLU A 220 -0.41 -23.65 -15.39
N PHE A 221 0.41 -24.26 -14.52
CA PHE A 221 1.46 -23.57 -13.75
C PHE A 221 2.78 -23.64 -14.52
N LEU A 222 3.60 -22.59 -14.36
CA LEU A 222 4.96 -22.50 -14.92
C LEU A 222 5.91 -23.49 -14.25
#